data_72f5b70f508ee0afbaf8ae0a959f290c
#
_entry.id   72f5b70f508ee0afbaf8ae0a959f290c
#
_cell.length_a   1.000
_cell.length_b   1.000
_cell.length_c   1.000
_cell.angle_alpha   90.00
_cell.angle_beta   90.00
_cell.angle_gamma   90.00
#
_symmetry.space_group_name_H-M   'P 1'
#
loop_
_entity.id
_entity.type
_entity.pdbx_description
1 polymer ?
#
loop_
_entity_poly.entity_id
_entity_poly.type
_entity_poly.pdbx_seq_one_letter_code
_entity_poly.pdbx_strand_id
1 'polypeptide(L)'
;MSQHNINEIEERLNKLQEEKEALLKQAAEIQGEYLSTYEIRPAGRHVLTIGEELIQDEYAAIVELVKNCYDADSPDATIVFKKIYESNCLEIRIEDNGVGMTPEDVINKWLVPSTAYKHNKRTSEHGRIMQGRKGIGRYAASILGNDFEMITTDKNGVQTTLSLDWNKLADVEYLDQIKIPINTRKTDSTSGTKLIIHSQLSENDYWDEDAIRKLRFELKKLIPPKQEDNDQFH
;
A
#
# COMPACT_ATOMS: atom_id res chain seq x y z
N MET A 1 -28.80 -1.94 -4.55
CA MET A 1 -28.98 -0.89 -5.57
C MET A 1 -28.56 -1.45 -6.91
N SER A 2 -29.34 -1.22 -7.98
CA SER A 2 -28.94 -1.71 -9.30
C SER A 2 -27.87 -0.78 -9.90
N GLN A 3 -26.99 -1.32 -10.74
CA GLN A 3 -25.95 -0.56 -11.45
C GLN A 3 -26.53 0.64 -12.21
N HIS A 4 -27.74 0.50 -12.70
CA HIS A 4 -28.49 1.54 -13.39
C HIS A 4 -28.75 2.79 -12.49
N ASN A 5 -29.14 2.57 -11.22
CA ASN A 5 -29.37 3.67 -10.28
C ASN A 5 -28.08 4.41 -9.91
N ILE A 6 -26.94 3.72 -9.89
CA ILE A 6 -25.64 4.32 -9.59
C ILE A 6 -25.21 5.25 -10.72
N ASN A 7 -25.31 4.78 -11.96
CA ASN A 7 -24.96 5.59 -13.13
C ASN A 7 -25.84 6.85 -13.26
N GLU A 8 -27.14 6.73 -12.97
CA GLU A 8 -28.07 7.86 -13.01
C GLU A 8 -27.74 8.91 -11.92
N ILE A 9 -27.29 8.46 -10.74
CA ILE A 9 -26.84 9.35 -9.67
C ILE A 9 -25.53 10.03 -10.05
N GLU A 10 -24.58 9.32 -10.65
CA GLU A 10 -23.31 9.87 -11.12
C GLU A 10 -23.50 10.93 -12.21
N GLU A 11 -24.37 10.66 -13.21
CA GLU A 11 -24.72 11.66 -14.23
C GLU A 11 -25.34 12.93 -13.60
N ARG A 12 -26.23 12.74 -12.64
CA ARG A 12 -26.88 13.87 -11.95
C ARG A 12 -25.90 14.68 -11.11
N LEU A 13 -24.92 13.99 -10.49
CA LEU A 13 -23.86 14.64 -9.72
C LEU A 13 -22.96 15.50 -10.61
N ASN A 14 -22.55 14.97 -11.75
CA ASN A 14 -21.74 15.69 -12.74
C ASN A 14 -22.45 16.93 -13.25
N LYS A 15 -23.76 16.80 -13.57
CA LYS A 15 -24.57 17.93 -14.02
C LYS A 15 -24.71 19.03 -12.97
N LEU A 16 -24.87 18.65 -11.70
CA LEU A 16 -24.94 19.61 -10.58
C LEU A 16 -23.59 20.32 -10.35
N GLN A 17 -22.47 19.63 -10.60
CA GLN A 17 -21.15 20.25 -10.51
C GLN A 17 -20.95 21.30 -11.63
N GLU A 18 -21.33 20.98 -12.85
CA GLU A 18 -21.30 21.93 -13.99
C GLU A 18 -22.19 23.16 -13.73
N GLU A 19 -23.39 22.94 -13.23
CA GLU A 19 -24.31 24.04 -12.88
C GLU A 19 -23.73 24.93 -11.77
N LYS A 20 -23.12 24.34 -10.74
CA LYS A 20 -22.44 25.07 -9.67
C LYS A 20 -21.29 25.93 -10.20
N GLU A 21 -20.45 25.39 -11.09
CA GLU A 21 -19.34 26.14 -11.68
C GLU A 21 -19.83 27.29 -12.53
N ALA A 22 -20.90 27.08 -13.33
CA ALA A 22 -21.51 28.13 -14.13
C ALA A 22 -22.08 29.28 -13.27
N LEU A 23 -22.73 28.94 -12.16
CA LEU A 23 -23.27 29.95 -11.20
C LEU A 23 -22.16 30.73 -10.50
N LEU A 24 -21.06 30.06 -10.11
CA LEU A 24 -19.88 30.71 -9.51
C LEU A 24 -19.24 31.69 -10.50
N LYS A 25 -19.14 31.31 -11.80
CA LYS A 25 -18.64 32.18 -12.84
C LYS A 25 -19.51 33.41 -13.04
N GLN A 26 -20.84 33.24 -13.09
CA GLN A 26 -21.78 34.36 -13.18
C GLN A 26 -21.69 35.30 -11.96
N ALA A 27 -21.58 34.74 -10.77
CA ALA A 27 -21.43 35.54 -9.56
C ALA A 27 -20.14 36.37 -9.55
N ALA A 28 -19.04 35.79 -10.05
CA ALA A 28 -17.75 36.48 -10.17
C ALA A 28 -17.76 37.58 -11.24
N GLU A 29 -18.44 37.38 -12.36
CA GLU A 29 -18.64 38.41 -13.41
C GLU A 29 -19.44 39.60 -12.90
N ILE A 30 -20.45 39.36 -12.05
CA ILE A 30 -21.26 40.43 -11.43
C ILE A 30 -20.43 41.25 -10.42
N GLN A 31 -19.46 40.64 -9.74
CA GLN A 31 -18.59 41.29 -8.75
C GLN A 31 -17.36 41.95 -9.39
N GLY A 32 -17.11 41.76 -10.71
CA GLY A 32 -15.95 42.31 -11.40
C GLY A 32 -14.62 41.63 -11.06
N GLU A 33 -14.63 40.54 -10.30
CA GLU A 33 -13.48 39.70 -9.99
C GLU A 33 -13.77 38.25 -10.39
N TYR A 34 -12.96 37.72 -11.31
CA TYR A 34 -13.01 36.29 -11.64
C TYR A 34 -11.90 35.56 -10.86
N LEU A 35 -12.30 34.84 -9.82
CA LEU A 35 -11.43 33.93 -9.08
C LEU A 35 -11.65 32.51 -9.56
N SER A 36 -10.74 31.97 -10.38
CA SER A 36 -10.72 30.54 -10.70
C SER A 36 -9.87 29.79 -9.69
N THR A 37 -10.44 28.77 -9.08
CA THR A 37 -9.72 27.87 -8.16
C THR A 37 -9.42 26.54 -8.90
N TYR A 38 -8.20 26.07 -8.77
CA TYR A 38 -7.77 24.80 -9.33
C TYR A 38 -7.28 23.89 -8.21
N GLU A 39 -7.56 22.61 -8.33
CA GLU A 39 -7.06 21.61 -7.40
C GLU A 39 -5.64 21.18 -7.80
N ILE A 40 -4.79 20.94 -6.80
CA ILE A 40 -3.49 20.29 -7.02
C ILE A 40 -3.77 18.80 -7.23
N ARG A 41 -3.47 18.28 -8.42
CA ARG A 41 -3.66 16.87 -8.77
C ARG A 41 -2.29 16.21 -8.95
N PRO A 42 -1.90 15.27 -8.07
CA PRO A 42 -0.66 14.53 -8.26
C PRO A 42 -0.71 13.69 -9.54
N ALA A 43 0.38 13.67 -10.30
CA ALA A 43 0.53 12.75 -11.43
C ALA A 43 0.50 11.30 -10.94
N GLY A 44 -0.01 10.38 -11.75
CA GLY A 44 -0.03 8.95 -11.41
C GLY A 44 1.35 8.40 -11.06
N ARG A 45 2.37 8.82 -11.81
CA ARG A 45 3.78 8.47 -11.57
C ARG A 45 4.33 8.94 -10.21
N HIS A 46 3.73 9.94 -9.57
CA HIS A 46 4.26 10.50 -8.31
C HIS A 46 4.44 9.46 -7.20
N VAL A 47 3.56 8.46 -7.15
CA VAL A 47 3.64 7.35 -6.18
C VAL A 47 4.91 6.51 -6.38
N LEU A 48 5.27 6.23 -7.64
CA LEU A 48 6.47 5.47 -7.97
C LEU A 48 7.73 6.26 -7.65
N THR A 49 7.74 7.56 -7.99
CA THR A 49 8.86 8.46 -7.65
C THR A 49 9.14 8.49 -6.15
N ILE A 50 8.08 8.51 -5.31
CA ILE A 50 8.25 8.41 -3.84
C ILE A 50 8.94 7.10 -3.45
N GLY A 51 8.56 5.97 -4.05
CA GLY A 51 9.20 4.68 -3.81
C GLY A 51 10.68 4.71 -4.22
N GLU A 52 10.97 5.11 -5.44
CA GLU A 52 12.31 5.16 -6.04
C GLU A 52 13.26 6.12 -5.29
N GLU A 53 12.80 7.30 -4.87
CA GLU A 53 13.64 8.29 -4.18
C GLU A 53 13.90 7.98 -2.71
N LEU A 54 12.98 7.32 -2.02
CA LEU A 54 13.04 7.12 -0.57
C LEU A 54 13.51 5.73 -0.16
N ILE A 55 13.59 4.79 -1.10
CA ILE A 55 14.00 3.40 -0.86
C ILE A 55 15.25 3.14 -1.69
N GLN A 56 16.36 2.86 -1.01
CA GLN A 56 17.69 2.83 -1.62
C GLN A 56 17.91 1.61 -2.53
N ASP A 57 17.39 0.45 -2.13
CA ASP A 57 17.57 -0.82 -2.83
C ASP A 57 16.50 -1.84 -2.42
N GLU A 58 16.52 -3.00 -3.03
CA GLU A 58 15.58 -4.10 -2.79
C GLU A 58 15.68 -4.65 -1.35
N TYR A 59 16.86 -4.59 -0.72
CA TYR A 59 17.00 -4.98 0.69
C TYR A 59 16.25 -4.01 1.61
N ALA A 60 16.43 -2.71 1.38
CA ALA A 60 15.71 -1.67 2.11
C ALA A 60 14.20 -1.81 1.89
N ALA A 61 13.77 -2.17 0.68
CA ALA A 61 12.37 -2.42 0.38
C ALA A 61 11.79 -3.55 1.25
N ILE A 62 12.44 -4.70 1.32
CA ILE A 62 12.00 -5.82 2.16
C ILE A 62 12.04 -5.43 3.64
N VAL A 63 13.08 -4.75 4.10
CA VAL A 63 13.19 -4.27 5.49
C VAL A 63 12.01 -3.37 5.86
N GLU A 64 11.59 -2.45 4.99
CA GLU A 64 10.43 -1.59 5.23
C GLU A 64 9.11 -2.38 5.28
N LEU A 65 8.95 -3.42 4.46
CA LEU A 65 7.76 -4.27 4.50
C LEU A 65 7.73 -5.13 5.78
N VAL A 66 8.88 -5.66 6.22
CA VAL A 66 8.99 -6.39 7.49
C VAL A 66 8.73 -5.50 8.72
N LYS A 67 9.14 -4.22 8.68
CA LYS A 67 8.75 -3.25 9.73
C LYS A 67 7.24 -3.08 9.83
N ASN A 68 6.52 -3.17 8.71
CA ASN A 68 5.06 -3.13 8.76
C ASN A 68 4.47 -4.36 9.46
N CYS A 69 5.05 -5.56 9.29
CA CYS A 69 4.66 -6.76 10.03
C CYS A 69 4.86 -6.57 11.54
N TYR A 70 6.01 -6.01 11.94
CA TYR A 70 6.29 -5.66 13.35
C TYR A 70 5.29 -4.64 13.90
N ASP A 71 4.99 -3.59 13.14
CA ASP A 71 4.02 -2.54 13.51
C ASP A 71 2.58 -3.07 13.60
N ALA A 72 2.28 -4.19 12.94
CA ALA A 72 1.01 -4.90 13.00
C ALA A 72 0.90 -5.87 14.20
N ASP A 73 1.83 -5.79 15.16
CA ASP A 73 1.90 -6.67 16.32
C ASP A 73 2.10 -8.16 15.98
N SER A 74 2.62 -8.45 14.80
CA SER A 74 2.92 -9.84 14.45
C SER A 74 4.07 -10.39 15.28
N PRO A 75 4.00 -11.62 15.81
CA PRO A 75 5.14 -12.28 16.44
C PRO A 75 6.20 -12.70 15.44
N ASP A 76 5.81 -12.95 14.18
CA ASP A 76 6.70 -13.42 13.14
C ASP A 76 6.43 -12.72 11.80
N ALA A 77 7.46 -12.68 10.93
CA ALA A 77 7.34 -12.35 9.53
C ALA A 77 8.04 -13.42 8.68
N THR A 78 7.31 -14.01 7.74
CA THR A 78 7.84 -15.02 6.83
C THR A 78 8.07 -14.41 5.46
N ILE A 79 9.30 -14.57 4.93
CA ILE A 79 9.66 -14.10 3.60
C ILE A 79 9.99 -15.33 2.74
N VAL A 80 9.31 -15.45 1.60
CA VAL A 80 9.50 -16.55 0.65
C VAL A 80 9.89 -15.99 -0.72
N PHE A 81 10.98 -16.50 -1.29
CA PHE A 81 11.39 -16.25 -2.65
C PHE A 81 11.14 -17.52 -3.47
N LYS A 82 10.30 -17.44 -4.50
CA LYS A 82 9.94 -18.56 -5.35
C LYS A 82 10.15 -18.20 -6.81
N LYS A 83 11.05 -18.95 -7.48
CA LYS A 83 11.24 -18.85 -8.92
C LYS A 83 10.24 -19.73 -9.64
N ILE A 84 9.50 -19.15 -10.56
CA ILE A 84 8.49 -19.82 -11.39
C ILE A 84 8.99 -19.78 -12.83
N TYR A 85 9.75 -20.80 -13.19
CA TYR A 85 10.45 -20.84 -14.48
C TYR A 85 9.48 -20.92 -15.68
N GLU A 86 8.32 -21.54 -15.51
CA GLU A 86 7.30 -21.66 -16.57
C GLU A 86 6.76 -20.30 -17.03
N SER A 87 6.69 -19.34 -16.13
CA SER A 87 6.22 -17.97 -16.41
C SER A 87 7.35 -16.93 -16.42
N ASN A 88 8.60 -17.36 -16.30
CA ASN A 88 9.76 -16.48 -16.17
C ASN A 88 9.55 -15.40 -15.07
N CYS A 89 9.06 -15.82 -13.91
CA CYS A 89 8.61 -14.95 -12.83
C CYS A 89 9.31 -15.28 -11.51
N LEU A 90 9.68 -14.26 -10.75
CA LEU A 90 10.04 -14.35 -9.34
C LEU A 90 8.83 -13.89 -8.50
N GLU A 91 8.34 -14.76 -7.63
CA GLU A 91 7.37 -14.42 -6.59
C GLU A 91 8.11 -14.14 -5.29
N ILE A 92 7.92 -12.93 -4.75
CA ILE A 92 8.35 -12.57 -3.40
C ILE A 92 7.09 -12.47 -2.55
N ARG A 93 7.04 -13.27 -1.47
CA ARG A 93 5.92 -13.29 -0.56
C ARG A 93 6.37 -12.87 0.83
N ILE A 94 5.64 -11.95 1.44
CA ILE A 94 5.86 -11.50 2.81
C ILE A 94 4.56 -11.72 3.56
N GLU A 95 4.59 -12.53 4.59
CA GLU A 95 3.42 -12.93 5.37
C GLU A 95 3.65 -12.62 6.85
N ASP A 96 2.61 -12.12 7.50
CA ASP A 96 2.53 -11.92 8.93
C ASP A 96 1.22 -12.48 9.50
N ASN A 97 1.21 -12.74 10.80
CA ASN A 97 0.05 -13.18 11.58
C ASN A 97 -0.34 -12.12 12.63
N GLY A 98 -0.16 -10.85 12.30
CA GLY A 98 -0.53 -9.72 13.13
C GLY A 98 -2.03 -9.43 13.15
N VAL A 99 -2.39 -8.21 13.51
CA VAL A 99 -3.80 -7.79 13.67
C VAL A 99 -4.58 -7.71 12.36
N GLY A 100 -3.88 -7.69 11.22
CA GLY A 100 -4.48 -7.46 9.90
C GLY A 100 -5.08 -6.06 9.74
N MET A 101 -5.86 -5.86 8.67
CA MET A 101 -6.51 -4.58 8.37
C MET A 101 -7.99 -4.79 8.06
N THR A 102 -8.86 -3.93 8.60
CA THR A 102 -10.25 -3.87 8.18
C THR A 102 -10.36 -3.32 6.76
N PRO A 103 -11.50 -3.53 6.04
CA PRO A 103 -11.73 -2.89 4.73
C PRO A 103 -11.56 -1.37 4.79
N GLU A 104 -12.03 -0.73 5.85
CA GLU A 104 -11.89 0.70 6.09
C GLU A 104 -10.43 1.12 6.29
N ASP A 105 -9.62 0.30 6.96
CA ASP A 105 -8.18 0.54 7.12
C ASP A 105 -7.45 0.47 5.77
N VAL A 106 -7.83 -0.48 4.93
CA VAL A 106 -7.28 -0.60 3.57
C VAL A 106 -7.62 0.65 2.76
N ILE A 107 -8.88 1.07 2.75
CA ILE A 107 -9.34 2.22 1.96
C ILE A 107 -8.77 3.54 2.49
N ASN A 108 -8.86 3.78 3.81
CA ASN A 108 -8.60 5.10 4.38
C ASN A 108 -7.16 5.29 4.88
N LYS A 109 -6.40 4.19 5.04
CA LYS A 109 -5.02 4.25 5.56
C LYS A 109 -4.03 3.65 4.57
N TRP A 110 -4.31 2.46 4.03
CA TRP A 110 -3.34 1.78 3.16
C TRP A 110 -3.31 2.40 1.75
N LEU A 111 -4.44 2.71 1.15
CA LEU A 111 -4.51 3.35 -0.18
C LEU A 111 -4.19 4.85 -0.16
N VAL A 112 -4.21 5.50 0.99
CA VAL A 112 -3.93 6.95 1.10
C VAL A 112 -2.46 7.17 1.43
N PRO A 113 -1.66 7.78 0.52
CA PRO A 113 -0.24 8.07 0.77
C PRO A 113 -0.05 9.07 1.92
N SER A 114 1.05 8.89 2.67
CA SER A 114 1.56 9.87 3.63
C SER A 114 0.53 10.37 4.65
N THR A 115 -0.36 9.48 5.13
CA THR A 115 -1.33 9.86 6.15
C THR A 115 -0.65 10.26 7.46
N ALA A 116 -1.18 11.27 8.14
CA ALA A 116 -0.73 11.68 9.47
C ALA A 116 -0.96 10.61 10.57
N TYR A 117 -1.65 9.50 10.26
CA TYR A 117 -2.01 8.46 11.21
C TYR A 117 -0.80 7.87 11.93
N LYS A 118 0.24 7.43 11.19
CA LYS A 118 1.47 6.89 11.79
C LYS A 118 2.34 7.95 12.48
N HIS A 119 2.21 9.20 12.10
CA HIS A 119 2.90 10.31 12.75
C HIS A 119 2.35 10.59 14.16
N ASN A 120 1.05 10.43 14.34
CA ASN A 120 0.34 10.71 15.59
C ASN A 120 0.27 9.50 16.52
N LYS A 121 0.27 8.26 15.99
CA LYS A 121 0.24 7.03 16.77
C LYS A 121 1.64 6.43 16.84
N ARG A 122 2.29 6.53 18.00
CA ARG A 122 3.68 6.06 18.21
C ARG A 122 3.78 4.62 18.64
N THR A 123 2.69 4.02 19.10
CA THR A 123 2.65 2.64 19.60
C THR A 123 1.59 1.83 18.88
N SER A 124 1.87 0.55 18.66
CA SER A 124 0.91 -0.44 18.17
C SER A 124 -0.23 -0.69 19.17
N GLU A 125 -1.15 -1.59 18.85
CA GLU A 125 -2.23 -1.96 19.78
C GLU A 125 -1.71 -2.68 21.03
N HIS A 126 -0.65 -3.50 20.90
CA HIS A 126 -0.02 -4.22 22.02
C HIS A 126 1.16 -3.45 22.64
N GLY A 127 1.33 -2.16 22.33
CA GLY A 127 2.31 -1.29 22.97
C GLY A 127 3.70 -1.28 22.37
N ARG A 128 3.95 -1.95 21.23
CA ARG A 128 5.23 -1.89 20.51
C ARG A 128 5.47 -0.48 19.97
N ILE A 129 6.70 0.00 20.08
CA ILE A 129 7.09 1.27 19.45
C ILE A 129 7.14 1.07 17.92
N MET A 130 6.25 1.74 17.19
CA MET A 130 6.16 1.62 15.74
C MET A 130 7.44 2.11 15.06
N GLN A 131 7.94 1.32 14.12
CA GLN A 131 9.15 1.60 13.34
C GLN A 131 8.87 2.36 12.05
N GLY A 132 7.71 2.15 11.42
CA GLY A 132 7.29 2.83 10.20
C GLY A 132 6.76 4.23 10.50
N ARG A 133 7.55 5.28 10.20
CA ARG A 133 7.19 6.68 10.52
C ARG A 133 6.61 7.47 9.36
N LYS A 134 7.04 7.18 8.13
CA LYS A 134 6.75 8.04 6.96
C LYS A 134 5.45 7.67 6.22
N GLY A 135 4.87 6.49 6.46
CA GLY A 135 3.67 6.01 5.75
C GLY A 135 3.89 5.69 4.26
N ILE A 136 5.16 5.57 3.85
CA ILE A 136 5.57 5.30 2.47
C ILE A 136 6.09 3.87 2.25
N GLY A 137 6.39 3.12 3.32
CA GLY A 137 6.96 1.78 3.24
C GLY A 137 6.13 0.78 2.41
N ARG A 138 4.82 1.04 2.22
CA ARG A 138 3.96 0.26 1.33
C ARG A 138 4.38 0.33 -0.14
N TYR A 139 4.96 1.46 -0.57
CA TYR A 139 5.46 1.65 -1.93
C TYR A 139 6.80 0.95 -2.18
N ALA A 140 7.42 0.42 -1.12
CA ALA A 140 8.57 -0.45 -1.24
C ALA A 140 8.30 -1.68 -2.12
N ALA A 141 7.05 -2.13 -2.19
CA ALA A 141 6.65 -3.23 -3.05
C ALA A 141 6.91 -2.94 -4.54
N SER A 142 6.82 -1.68 -4.99
CA SER A 142 7.08 -1.31 -6.39
C SER A 142 8.55 -1.47 -6.82
N ILE A 143 9.47 -1.45 -5.86
CA ILE A 143 10.90 -1.68 -6.13
C ILE A 143 11.18 -3.18 -6.34
N LEU A 144 10.36 -4.04 -5.74
CA LEU A 144 10.53 -5.49 -5.77
C LEU A 144 9.86 -6.15 -6.98
N GLY A 145 8.87 -5.52 -7.59
CA GLY A 145 8.18 -6.06 -8.75
C GLY A 145 6.99 -5.21 -9.19
N ASN A 146 6.50 -5.52 -10.39
CA ASN A 146 5.44 -4.72 -11.04
C ASN A 146 4.04 -5.13 -10.61
N ASP A 147 3.77 -6.42 -10.41
CA ASP A 147 2.48 -6.94 -9.99
C ASP A 147 2.47 -7.16 -8.48
N PHE A 148 1.47 -6.60 -7.84
CA PHE A 148 1.32 -6.63 -6.39
C PHE A 148 -0.09 -7.12 -6.02
N GLU A 149 -0.16 -8.06 -5.10
CA GLU A 149 -1.40 -8.47 -4.44
C GLU A 149 -1.24 -8.38 -2.93
N MET A 150 -2.26 -7.85 -2.27
CA MET A 150 -2.38 -7.85 -0.82
C MET A 150 -3.63 -8.62 -0.41
N ILE A 151 -3.45 -9.55 0.52
CA ILE A 151 -4.53 -10.28 1.18
C ILE A 151 -4.38 -10.00 2.68
N THR A 152 -5.36 -9.34 3.29
CA THR A 152 -5.35 -9.08 4.72
C THR A 152 -6.64 -9.55 5.37
N THR A 153 -6.54 -10.15 6.55
CA THR A 153 -7.69 -10.63 7.33
C THR A 153 -7.68 -9.93 8.69
N ASP A 154 -8.78 -9.28 9.03
CA ASP A 154 -8.93 -8.61 10.32
C ASP A 154 -9.28 -9.60 11.45
N LYS A 155 -9.31 -9.10 12.69
CA LYS A 155 -9.67 -9.86 13.89
C LYS A 155 -11.12 -10.40 13.87
N ASN A 156 -11.99 -9.87 13.01
CA ASN A 156 -13.39 -10.27 12.86
C ASN A 156 -13.59 -11.30 11.75
N GLY A 157 -12.52 -11.82 11.15
CA GLY A 157 -12.58 -12.77 10.05
C GLY A 157 -13.08 -12.13 8.74
N VAL A 158 -12.89 -10.83 8.54
CA VAL A 158 -13.14 -10.18 7.24
C VAL A 158 -11.83 -10.13 6.48
N GLN A 159 -11.76 -10.84 5.37
CA GLN A 159 -10.63 -10.82 4.46
C GLN A 159 -10.87 -9.79 3.36
N THR A 160 -9.86 -8.94 3.16
CA THR A 160 -9.81 -7.94 2.08
C THR A 160 -8.67 -8.29 1.14
N THR A 161 -8.97 -8.34 -0.15
CA THR A 161 -7.96 -8.57 -1.21
C THR A 161 -7.97 -7.40 -2.17
N LEU A 162 -6.78 -6.94 -2.55
CA LEU A 162 -6.58 -5.99 -3.64
C LEU A 162 -5.39 -6.40 -4.50
N SER A 163 -5.45 -6.04 -5.79
CA SER A 163 -4.35 -6.24 -6.74
C SER A 163 -4.02 -4.92 -7.43
N LEU A 164 -2.75 -4.68 -7.65
CA LEU A 164 -2.23 -3.46 -8.24
C LEU A 164 -1.08 -3.79 -9.20
N ASP A 165 -1.15 -3.24 -10.39
CA ASP A 165 -0.05 -3.22 -11.36
C ASP A 165 0.58 -1.82 -11.31
N TRP A 166 1.81 -1.74 -10.82
CA TRP A 166 2.52 -0.48 -10.65
C TRP A 166 2.77 0.24 -11.97
N ASN A 167 2.91 -0.47 -13.10
CA ASN A 167 3.09 0.14 -14.41
C ASN A 167 1.86 0.97 -14.81
N LYS A 168 0.65 0.50 -14.46
CA LYS A 168 -0.58 1.25 -14.73
C LYS A 168 -0.65 2.59 -14.01
N LEU A 169 0.08 2.76 -12.88
CA LEU A 169 0.16 4.06 -12.22
C LEU A 169 1.02 5.04 -13.00
N ALA A 170 2.03 4.54 -13.73
CA ALA A 170 2.87 5.39 -14.57
C ALA A 170 2.14 5.91 -15.82
N ASP A 171 1.16 5.14 -16.31
CA ASP A 171 0.47 5.41 -17.57
C ASP A 171 -0.68 6.43 -17.43
N VAL A 172 -1.15 6.72 -16.19
CA VAL A 172 -2.24 7.67 -15.99
C VAL A 172 -1.71 9.08 -15.74
N GLU A 173 -2.42 10.06 -16.26
CA GLU A 173 -2.05 11.47 -16.11
C GLU A 173 -2.15 11.90 -14.64
N TYR A 174 -3.22 11.51 -13.95
CA TYR A 174 -3.48 11.89 -12.55
C TYR A 174 -3.79 10.67 -11.68
N LEU A 175 -3.34 10.71 -10.43
CA LEU A 175 -3.47 9.62 -9.46
C LEU A 175 -4.94 9.27 -9.15
N ASP A 176 -5.85 10.24 -9.16
CA ASP A 176 -7.27 10.07 -8.91
C ASP A 176 -8.04 9.31 -10.01
N GLN A 177 -7.40 9.11 -11.18
CA GLN A 177 -7.95 8.30 -12.27
C GLN A 177 -7.79 6.79 -12.03
N ILE A 178 -6.94 6.40 -11.08
CA ILE A 178 -6.68 5.00 -10.78
C ILE A 178 -7.81 4.44 -9.93
N LYS A 179 -8.44 3.37 -10.42
CA LYS A 179 -9.45 2.61 -9.66
C LYS A 179 -8.88 1.23 -9.33
N ILE A 180 -8.72 0.96 -8.04
CA ILE A 180 -8.21 -0.32 -7.55
C ILE A 180 -9.40 -1.15 -7.07
N PRO A 181 -9.67 -2.31 -7.70
CA PRO A 181 -10.73 -3.19 -7.23
C PRO A 181 -10.36 -3.80 -5.88
N ILE A 182 -11.29 -3.72 -4.93
CA ILE A 182 -11.17 -4.30 -3.60
C ILE A 182 -12.26 -5.37 -3.46
N ASN A 183 -11.87 -6.56 -3.06
CA ASN A 183 -12.79 -7.66 -2.76
C ASN A 183 -12.77 -7.94 -1.26
N THR A 184 -13.96 -8.10 -0.66
CA THR A 184 -14.10 -8.44 0.76
C THR A 184 -14.97 -9.69 0.92
N ARG A 185 -14.56 -10.59 1.83
CA ARG A 185 -15.32 -11.79 2.16
C ARG A 185 -15.12 -12.19 3.62
N LYS A 186 -16.08 -12.91 4.17
CA LYS A 186 -15.89 -13.62 5.45
C LYS A 186 -15.03 -14.86 5.26
N THR A 187 -14.18 -15.14 6.24
CA THR A 187 -13.29 -16.30 6.24
C THR A 187 -13.06 -16.78 7.68
N ASP A 188 -12.68 -18.05 7.82
CA ASP A 188 -12.25 -18.65 9.08
C ASP A 188 -10.71 -18.57 9.24
N SER A 189 -10.01 -17.89 8.33
CA SER A 189 -8.57 -17.67 8.42
C SER A 189 -8.22 -16.79 9.60
N THR A 190 -7.06 -17.02 10.21
CA THR A 190 -6.51 -16.16 11.26
C THR A 190 -6.22 -14.77 10.73
N SER A 191 -6.19 -13.78 11.62
CA SER A 191 -5.79 -12.41 11.27
C SER A 191 -4.33 -12.36 10.80
N GLY A 192 -4.02 -11.38 9.97
CA GLY A 192 -2.69 -11.17 9.42
C GLY A 192 -2.72 -10.58 8.02
N THR A 193 -1.54 -10.37 7.44
CA THR A 193 -1.41 -9.82 6.09
C THR A 193 -0.43 -10.63 5.27
N LYS A 194 -0.77 -10.85 4.00
CA LYS A 194 0.07 -11.47 2.99
C LYS A 194 0.24 -10.50 1.83
N LEU A 195 1.47 -10.20 1.49
CA LEU A 195 1.87 -9.47 0.31
C LEU A 195 2.50 -10.44 -0.69
N ILE A 196 2.06 -10.40 -1.93
CA ILE A 196 2.59 -11.20 -3.03
C ILE A 196 3.04 -10.25 -4.12
N ILE A 197 4.31 -10.32 -4.49
CA ILE A 197 4.94 -9.43 -5.44
C ILE A 197 5.55 -10.27 -6.54
N HIS A 198 5.25 -9.93 -7.81
CA HIS A 198 5.80 -10.61 -8.96
C HIS A 198 6.68 -9.67 -9.77
N SER A 199 7.87 -10.17 -10.10
CA SER A 199 8.81 -9.51 -11.01
C SER A 199 9.24 -10.49 -12.11
N GLN A 200 9.78 -9.96 -13.21
CA GLN A 200 10.40 -10.79 -14.24
C GLN A 200 11.73 -11.37 -13.70
N LEU A 201 11.96 -12.66 -13.92
CA LEU A 201 13.29 -13.22 -13.71
C LEU A 201 14.25 -12.59 -14.73
N SER A 202 15.26 -11.90 -14.27
CA SER A 202 16.35 -11.41 -15.12
C SER A 202 17.41 -12.49 -15.27
N GLU A 203 18.23 -12.39 -16.33
CA GLU A 203 19.40 -13.28 -16.53
C GLU A 203 20.40 -13.19 -15.37
N ASN A 204 20.44 -12.03 -14.67
CA ASN A 204 21.19 -11.81 -13.44
C ASN A 204 20.24 -11.91 -12.25
N ASP A 205 20.00 -13.13 -11.82
CA ASP A 205 19.15 -13.43 -10.68
C ASP A 205 19.66 -12.75 -9.39
N TYR A 206 19.06 -11.60 -9.08
CA TYR A 206 19.48 -10.76 -7.96
C TYR A 206 19.40 -11.48 -6.59
N TRP A 207 18.44 -12.41 -6.43
CA TRP A 207 18.20 -13.12 -5.17
C TRP A 207 18.90 -14.49 -5.15
N ASP A 208 20.24 -14.48 -5.27
CA ASP A 208 21.09 -15.64 -5.05
C ASP A 208 21.35 -15.89 -3.55
N GLU A 209 22.15 -16.90 -3.24
CA GLU A 209 22.48 -17.25 -1.86
C GLU A 209 23.20 -16.12 -1.10
N ASP A 210 24.06 -15.35 -1.79
CA ASP A 210 24.79 -14.24 -1.19
C ASP A 210 23.87 -13.06 -0.90
N ALA A 211 22.94 -12.74 -1.81
CA ALA A 211 21.92 -11.74 -1.62
C ALA A 211 21.00 -12.10 -0.43
N ILE A 212 20.56 -13.36 -0.34
CA ILE A 212 19.76 -13.84 0.80
C ILE A 212 20.54 -13.75 2.11
N ARG A 213 21.85 -14.06 2.10
CA ARG A 213 22.71 -13.91 3.29
C ARG A 213 22.82 -12.45 3.73
N LYS A 214 22.99 -11.53 2.78
CA LYS A 214 23.02 -10.08 3.04
C LYS A 214 21.67 -9.61 3.60
N LEU A 215 20.55 -10.02 3.00
CA LEU A 215 19.21 -9.69 3.51
C LEU A 215 19.03 -10.14 4.96
N ARG A 216 19.40 -11.38 5.29
CA ARG A 216 19.34 -11.90 6.66
C ARG A 216 20.14 -11.04 7.64
N PHE A 217 21.29 -10.50 7.19
CA PHE A 217 22.11 -9.62 8.02
C PHE A 217 21.40 -8.27 8.25
N GLU A 218 20.78 -7.68 7.22
CA GLU A 218 20.01 -6.43 7.35
C GLU A 218 18.78 -6.60 8.29
N LEU A 219 18.06 -7.72 8.14
CA LEU A 219 16.90 -8.02 8.98
C LEU A 219 17.27 -8.21 10.46
N LYS A 220 18.44 -8.81 10.76
CA LYS A 220 18.90 -8.94 12.15
C LYS A 220 19.09 -7.60 12.85
N LYS A 221 19.34 -6.51 12.14
CA LYS A 221 19.45 -5.16 12.71
C LYS A 221 18.13 -4.60 13.20
N LEU A 222 16.99 -5.16 12.77
CA LEU A 222 15.66 -4.76 13.21
C LEU A 222 15.33 -5.27 14.61
N ILE A 223 16.00 -6.35 15.04
CA ILE A 223 15.74 -6.97 16.34
C ILE A 223 16.46 -6.15 17.42
N PRO A 224 15.74 -5.58 18.42
CA PRO A 224 16.37 -4.86 19.52
C PRO A 224 17.32 -5.79 20.31
N PRO A 225 18.47 -5.29 20.80
CA PRO A 225 19.44 -6.11 21.52
C PRO A 225 18.94 -6.62 22.89
N LYS A 226 17.84 -6.10 23.40
CA LYS A 226 17.13 -6.59 24.60
C LYS A 226 15.64 -6.62 24.29
N GLN A 227 15.10 -7.81 24.14
CA GLN A 227 13.66 -8.06 24.16
C GLN A 227 13.31 -8.66 25.51
N GLU A 228 12.25 -8.13 26.16
CA GLU A 228 11.64 -8.84 27.28
C GLU A 228 11.01 -10.14 26.72
N ASP A 229 11.02 -11.22 27.52
CA ASP A 229 10.66 -12.57 27.08
C ASP A 229 9.30 -12.73 26.38
N ASN A 230 8.44 -11.72 26.47
CA ASN A 230 7.08 -11.72 25.90
C ASN A 230 6.95 -10.96 24.56
N ASP A 231 8.00 -10.35 24.01
CA ASP A 231 7.94 -9.54 22.79
C ASP A 231 9.02 -9.97 21.77
N GLN A 232 9.12 -11.27 21.53
CA GLN A 232 10.02 -11.78 20.50
C GLN A 232 9.35 -11.66 19.13
N PHE A 233 10.04 -11.01 18.19
CA PHE A 233 9.71 -10.97 16.77
C PHE A 233 10.68 -11.86 16.00
N HIS A 234 10.15 -12.80 15.18
CA HIS A 234 10.89 -13.80 14.40
C HIS A 234 10.72 -13.61 12.89
#